data_9ff8831e6a1b87103132c4fb10aa4401
#
_entry.id   9ff8831e6a1b87103132c4fb10aa4401
#
_cell.length_a   1.000
_cell.length_b   1.000
_cell.length_c   1.000
_cell.angle_alpha   90.00
_cell.angle_beta   90.00
_cell.angle_gamma   90.00
#
_symmetry.space_group_name_H-M   'P 1'
#
loop_
_entity.id
_entity.type
_entity.pdbx_description
1 polymer ?
#
loop_
_entity_poly.entity_id
_entity_poly.type
_entity_poly.pdbx_seq_one_letter_code
_entity_poly.pdbx_strand_id
1 'polypeptide(L)'
;MARIVKCGLIQTKCDWLPPKYSLQQIKSKMIDKHVAMIEQAAKKGVQMLSLQEIFYGPYFCAEQDTKWYDTAEPITGPTTKLMQELAKKHQMVIVSPIYETPSTGTYYNTAAVIDADGSLAGIYRKNHIPHCAPGFWEKFYFKPGNLGYPVFQTRYAKVGVYICYDRHFPDGARILGLNGAEIVFNPSATVKGLSEYLWKLEQPAHAVANQYFVGASNRVGIEAPWKIGEFYGQSYFCDPRGQMLKVGPHDKDAIVIADLDFDQILEVRKVWQFFRDRRPETYGELTQMLP
;
A
#
# COMPACT_ATOMS: atom_id res chain seq x y z
N MET A 1 16.13 18.79 16.99
CA MET A 1 15.41 19.19 15.76
C MET A 1 14.29 18.17 15.54
N ALA A 2 13.10 18.63 15.20
CA ALA A 2 11.97 17.74 14.92
C ALA A 2 12.31 16.78 13.76
N ARG A 3 11.88 15.51 13.88
CA ARG A 3 12.11 14.48 12.87
C ARG A 3 10.99 14.54 11.80
N ILE A 4 11.03 15.58 10.99
CA ILE A 4 10.05 15.80 9.91
C ILE A 4 10.52 15.09 8.65
N VAL A 5 9.65 14.23 8.09
CA VAL A 5 9.90 13.51 6.84
C VAL A 5 8.79 13.84 5.85
N LYS A 6 9.17 14.27 4.65
CA LYS A 6 8.24 14.55 3.57
C LYS A 6 7.83 13.25 2.88
N CYS A 7 6.57 12.86 3.03
CA CYS A 7 6.02 11.64 2.47
C CYS A 7 5.09 11.92 1.30
N GLY A 8 5.02 10.99 0.34
CA GLY A 8 4.19 11.08 -0.85
C GLY A 8 3.40 9.80 -1.11
N LEU A 9 2.23 9.95 -1.74
CA LEU A 9 1.41 8.86 -2.25
C LEU A 9 1.12 9.13 -3.71
N ILE A 10 1.32 8.15 -4.58
CA ILE A 10 0.88 8.23 -5.97
C ILE A 10 -0.51 7.63 -6.07
N GLN A 11 -1.42 8.42 -6.65
CA GLN A 11 -2.78 8.08 -7.02
C GLN A 11 -2.94 8.28 -8.51
N THR A 12 -3.25 7.22 -9.25
CA THR A 12 -3.46 7.36 -10.70
C THR A 12 -4.55 6.42 -11.21
N LYS A 13 -5.12 6.77 -12.38
CA LYS A 13 -5.94 5.86 -13.16
C LYS A 13 -5.09 5.11 -14.20
N CYS A 14 -5.56 3.95 -14.61
CA CYS A 14 -5.05 3.26 -15.78
C CYS A 14 -5.74 3.78 -17.04
N ASP A 15 -4.98 4.52 -17.87
CA ASP A 15 -5.51 5.10 -19.12
C ASP A 15 -5.44 4.10 -20.29
N TRP A 16 -4.72 3.01 -20.14
CA TRP A 16 -4.49 2.00 -21.17
C TRP A 16 -5.13 0.67 -20.75
N LEU A 17 -6.14 0.23 -21.48
CA LEU A 17 -7.00 -0.88 -21.09
C LEU A 17 -7.19 -1.86 -22.24
N PRO A 18 -7.41 -3.17 -21.94
CA PRO A 18 -7.77 -4.14 -22.96
C PRO A 18 -9.16 -3.86 -23.54
N PRO A 19 -9.51 -4.29 -24.76
CA PRO A 19 -8.62 -5.00 -25.71
C PRO A 19 -7.76 -4.06 -26.56
N LYS A 20 -7.84 -2.74 -26.35
CA LYS A 20 -7.16 -1.75 -27.19
C LYS A 20 -5.63 -1.84 -27.08
N TYR A 21 -5.10 -2.25 -25.93
CA TYR A 21 -3.68 -2.37 -25.67
C TYR A 21 -3.34 -3.78 -25.21
N SER A 22 -2.19 -4.31 -25.65
CA SER A 22 -1.66 -5.58 -25.13
C SER A 22 -1.22 -5.45 -23.67
N LEU A 23 -1.12 -6.56 -22.95
CA LEU A 23 -0.69 -6.56 -21.56
C LEU A 23 0.69 -5.92 -21.38
N GLN A 24 1.61 -6.21 -22.29
CA GLN A 24 2.95 -5.62 -22.28
C GLN A 24 2.92 -4.10 -22.52
N GLN A 25 2.08 -3.61 -23.43
CA GLN A 25 1.91 -2.17 -23.66
C GLN A 25 1.31 -1.47 -22.46
N ILE A 26 0.30 -2.07 -21.81
CA ILE A 26 -0.32 -1.53 -20.61
C ILE A 26 0.74 -1.42 -19.50
N LYS A 27 1.47 -2.49 -19.25
CA LYS A 27 2.52 -2.54 -18.23
C LYS A 27 3.59 -1.47 -18.45
N SER A 28 4.16 -1.39 -19.66
CA SER A 28 5.17 -0.38 -20.00
C SER A 28 4.65 1.03 -19.76
N LYS A 29 3.47 1.36 -20.32
CA LYS A 29 2.89 2.71 -20.20
C LYS A 29 2.56 3.11 -18.76
N MET A 30 2.08 2.16 -17.94
CA MET A 30 1.81 2.41 -16.52
C MET A 30 3.12 2.60 -15.75
N ILE A 31 4.17 1.84 -16.04
CA ILE A 31 5.49 2.05 -15.45
C ILE A 31 6.03 3.43 -15.83
N ASP A 32 6.00 3.80 -17.10
CA ASP A 32 6.46 5.12 -17.58
C ASP A 32 5.72 6.27 -16.88
N LYS A 33 4.40 6.14 -16.73
CA LYS A 33 3.57 7.10 -16.01
C LYS A 33 4.01 7.26 -14.55
N HIS A 34 4.24 6.12 -13.85
CA HIS A 34 4.69 6.16 -12.46
C HIS A 34 6.11 6.70 -12.33
N VAL A 35 7.02 6.36 -13.23
CA VAL A 35 8.37 6.94 -13.28
C VAL A 35 8.31 8.46 -13.37
N ALA A 36 7.49 9.00 -14.29
CA ALA A 36 7.30 10.44 -14.40
C ALA A 36 6.76 11.08 -13.12
N MET A 37 5.85 10.40 -12.41
CA MET A 37 5.31 10.89 -11.12
C MET A 37 6.33 10.77 -9.99
N ILE A 38 7.15 9.71 -9.95
CA ILE A 38 8.26 9.55 -8.99
C ILE A 38 9.27 10.69 -9.16
N GLU A 39 9.65 11.01 -10.40
CA GLU A 39 10.53 12.14 -10.72
C GLU A 39 9.94 13.48 -10.26
N GLN A 40 8.63 13.67 -10.41
CA GLN A 40 7.94 14.87 -9.91
C GLN A 40 7.91 14.92 -8.37
N ALA A 41 7.68 13.77 -7.70
CA ALA A 41 7.73 13.67 -6.25
C ALA A 41 9.12 14.02 -5.71
N ALA A 42 10.18 13.50 -6.36
CA ALA A 42 11.57 13.80 -6.02
C ALA A 42 11.88 15.30 -6.13
N LYS A 43 11.46 15.95 -7.22
CA LYS A 43 11.61 17.42 -7.40
C LYS A 43 10.91 18.23 -6.29
N LYS A 44 9.88 17.66 -5.65
CA LYS A 44 9.17 18.27 -4.52
C LYS A 44 9.79 17.92 -3.16
N GLY A 45 10.91 17.20 -3.16
CA GLY A 45 11.64 16.83 -1.95
C GLY A 45 11.01 15.67 -1.17
N VAL A 46 10.19 14.83 -1.80
CA VAL A 46 9.63 13.63 -1.16
C VAL A 46 10.74 12.66 -0.81
N GLN A 47 10.76 12.18 0.43
CA GLN A 47 11.74 11.27 0.99
C GLN A 47 11.23 9.83 1.11
N MET A 48 9.93 9.66 1.29
CA MET A 48 9.26 8.36 1.35
C MET A 48 8.03 8.38 0.45
N LEU A 49 7.90 7.40 -0.45
CA LEU A 49 6.85 7.35 -1.44
C LEU A 49 6.18 5.97 -1.47
N SER A 50 4.85 5.93 -1.51
CA SER A 50 4.11 4.70 -1.80
C SER A 50 3.35 4.81 -3.11
N LEU A 51 3.42 3.75 -3.91
CA LEU A 51 2.61 3.57 -5.10
C LEU A 51 1.30 2.88 -4.73
N GLN A 52 0.30 2.92 -5.62
CA GLN A 52 -0.96 2.21 -5.44
C GLN A 52 -0.82 0.70 -5.67
N GLU A 53 -1.78 -0.09 -5.19
CA GLU A 53 -1.81 -1.55 -5.35
C GLU A 53 -1.73 -1.96 -6.82
N ILE A 54 -0.84 -2.92 -7.16
CA ILE A 54 -0.60 -3.44 -8.53
C ILE A 54 -0.48 -2.30 -9.55
N PHE A 55 0.42 -1.36 -9.30
CA PHE A 55 0.48 -0.05 -9.97
C PHE A 55 0.74 -0.12 -11.48
N TYR A 56 1.39 -1.19 -11.97
CA TYR A 56 1.82 -1.30 -13.37
C TYR A 56 0.77 -1.93 -14.30
N GLY A 57 -0.47 -2.03 -13.86
CA GLY A 57 -1.59 -2.52 -14.68
C GLY A 57 -2.93 -2.01 -14.20
N PRO A 58 -4.02 -2.37 -14.89
CA PRO A 58 -5.36 -2.16 -14.38
C PRO A 58 -5.60 -3.10 -13.19
N TYR A 59 -6.70 -2.91 -12.50
CA TYR A 59 -7.14 -3.85 -11.47
C TYR A 59 -7.75 -5.11 -12.13
N PHE A 60 -6.90 -5.94 -12.68
CA PHE A 60 -7.27 -7.10 -13.48
C PHE A 60 -8.07 -8.16 -12.70
N CYS A 61 -8.06 -8.12 -11.37
CA CYS A 61 -8.87 -9.00 -10.53
C CYS A 61 -10.39 -8.80 -10.71
N ALA A 62 -10.79 -7.80 -11.50
CA ALA A 62 -12.17 -7.60 -11.94
C ALA A 62 -12.70 -8.73 -12.85
N GLU A 63 -11.83 -9.53 -13.43
CA GLU A 63 -12.16 -10.75 -14.18
C GLU A 63 -11.34 -11.94 -13.68
N GLN A 64 -11.68 -13.15 -14.11
CA GLN A 64 -10.95 -14.39 -13.82
C GLN A 64 -10.40 -14.93 -15.15
N ASP A 65 -9.21 -14.47 -15.55
CA ASP A 65 -8.58 -14.85 -16.82
C ASP A 65 -7.08 -15.10 -16.60
N THR A 66 -6.63 -16.28 -16.98
CA THR A 66 -5.24 -16.75 -16.81
C THR A 66 -4.22 -15.93 -17.59
N LYS A 67 -4.62 -15.17 -18.61
CA LYS A 67 -3.72 -14.26 -19.36
C LYS A 67 -2.96 -13.31 -18.44
N TRP A 68 -3.54 -12.94 -17.28
CA TRP A 68 -2.89 -12.01 -16.33
C TRP A 68 -1.71 -12.63 -15.59
N TYR A 69 -1.60 -13.97 -15.53
CA TYR A 69 -0.42 -14.63 -14.95
C TYR A 69 0.89 -14.23 -15.65
N ASP A 70 0.82 -13.90 -16.95
CA ASP A 70 1.98 -13.50 -17.73
C ASP A 70 2.52 -12.10 -17.34
N THR A 71 1.79 -11.35 -16.51
CA THR A 71 2.22 -10.05 -16.03
C THR A 71 2.97 -10.09 -14.71
N ALA A 72 2.98 -11.26 -14.04
CA ALA A 72 3.69 -11.45 -12.78
C ALA A 72 5.21 -11.44 -12.98
N GLU A 73 5.92 -10.95 -11.97
CA GLU A 73 7.38 -10.89 -11.94
C GLU A 73 7.95 -11.50 -10.65
N PRO A 74 9.15 -12.09 -10.69
CA PRO A 74 9.87 -12.37 -9.45
C PRO A 74 10.22 -11.06 -8.73
N ILE A 75 10.41 -11.12 -7.42
CA ILE A 75 10.79 -9.93 -6.63
C ILE A 75 12.09 -9.28 -7.13
N THR A 76 12.98 -10.05 -7.72
CA THR A 76 14.23 -9.57 -8.35
C THR A 76 14.04 -9.16 -9.81
N GLY A 77 12.79 -9.03 -10.26
CA GLY A 77 12.41 -8.74 -11.64
C GLY A 77 12.71 -7.29 -12.06
N PRO A 78 12.41 -6.98 -13.34
CA PRO A 78 12.77 -5.69 -13.92
C PRO A 78 12.08 -4.52 -13.24
N THR A 79 10.82 -4.66 -12.82
CA THR A 79 10.08 -3.58 -12.14
C THR A 79 10.73 -3.23 -10.80
N THR A 80 11.06 -4.22 -9.97
CA THR A 80 11.73 -3.95 -8.69
C THR A 80 13.11 -3.32 -8.90
N LYS A 81 13.90 -3.80 -9.88
CA LYS A 81 15.21 -3.22 -10.21
C LYS A 81 15.10 -1.76 -10.61
N LEU A 82 14.12 -1.42 -11.45
CA LEU A 82 13.88 -0.03 -11.84
C LEU A 82 13.52 0.84 -10.61
N MET A 83 12.69 0.34 -9.70
CA MET A 83 12.35 1.07 -8.47
C MET A 83 13.57 1.23 -7.55
N GLN A 84 14.47 0.24 -7.48
CA GLN A 84 15.74 0.34 -6.75
C GLN A 84 16.67 1.42 -7.33
N GLU A 85 16.76 1.52 -8.66
CA GLU A 85 17.52 2.57 -9.34
C GLU A 85 16.94 3.97 -9.04
N LEU A 86 15.63 4.12 -9.10
CA LEU A 86 14.94 5.37 -8.76
C LEU A 86 15.11 5.75 -7.29
N ALA A 87 14.96 4.79 -6.38
CA ALA A 87 15.16 4.99 -4.94
C ALA A 87 16.57 5.50 -4.65
N LYS A 88 17.59 4.85 -5.21
CA LYS A 88 19.00 5.25 -5.10
C LYS A 88 19.26 6.63 -5.71
N LYS A 89 18.76 6.87 -6.92
CA LYS A 89 18.92 8.13 -7.66
C LYS A 89 18.41 9.33 -6.87
N HIS A 90 17.24 9.16 -6.23
CA HIS A 90 16.56 10.24 -5.53
C HIS A 90 16.73 10.20 -4.00
N GLN A 91 17.50 9.24 -3.47
CA GLN A 91 17.63 8.99 -2.04
C GLN A 91 16.25 8.89 -1.35
N MET A 92 15.31 8.20 -1.98
CA MET A 92 13.91 8.09 -1.60
C MET A 92 13.58 6.65 -1.24
N VAL A 93 12.91 6.43 -0.10
CA VAL A 93 12.29 5.14 0.21
C VAL A 93 11.07 4.97 -0.69
N ILE A 94 10.96 3.81 -1.36
CA ILE A 94 9.83 3.50 -2.25
C ILE A 94 9.14 2.22 -1.79
N VAL A 95 7.83 2.31 -1.53
CA VAL A 95 6.96 1.15 -1.36
C VAL A 95 6.32 0.85 -2.71
N SER A 96 6.73 -0.29 -3.30
CA SER A 96 6.39 -0.69 -4.66
C SER A 96 5.56 -1.97 -4.68
N PRO A 97 4.23 -1.89 -4.80
CA PRO A 97 3.36 -3.06 -4.94
C PRO A 97 3.53 -3.73 -6.31
N ILE A 98 3.71 -5.05 -6.31
CA ILE A 98 3.87 -5.85 -7.53
C ILE A 98 3.00 -7.12 -7.50
N TYR A 99 2.74 -7.68 -8.67
CA TYR A 99 2.23 -9.03 -8.82
C TYR A 99 3.42 -9.99 -8.84
N GLU A 100 3.67 -10.65 -7.71
CA GLU A 100 4.85 -11.49 -7.50
C GLU A 100 4.62 -12.93 -7.95
N THR A 101 5.62 -13.50 -8.65
CA THR A 101 5.75 -14.96 -8.85
C THR A 101 7.12 -15.43 -8.33
N PRO A 102 7.19 -16.04 -7.12
CA PRO A 102 8.45 -16.59 -6.61
C PRO A 102 8.83 -17.90 -7.26
N SER A 103 7.85 -18.62 -7.82
CA SER A 103 8.02 -19.89 -8.53
C SER A 103 6.83 -20.15 -9.45
N THR A 104 6.99 -21.04 -10.40
CA THR A 104 5.94 -21.41 -11.36
C THR A 104 4.64 -21.79 -10.66
N GLY A 105 3.54 -21.16 -11.08
CA GLY A 105 2.19 -21.45 -10.59
C GLY A 105 1.89 -20.95 -9.17
N THR A 106 2.77 -20.11 -8.58
CA THR A 106 2.52 -19.48 -7.28
C THR A 106 2.60 -17.97 -7.40
N TYR A 107 1.56 -17.28 -6.94
CA TYR A 107 1.43 -15.84 -7.10
C TYR A 107 1.01 -15.15 -5.81
N TYR A 108 1.53 -13.95 -5.58
CA TYR A 108 1.20 -13.11 -4.44
C TYR A 108 0.98 -11.65 -4.85
N ASN A 109 0.12 -10.98 -4.12
CA ASN A 109 0.03 -9.52 -4.10
C ASN A 109 1.08 -9.03 -3.10
N THR A 110 2.16 -8.44 -3.58
CA THR A 110 3.36 -8.17 -2.79
C THR A 110 3.75 -6.70 -2.88
N ALA A 111 4.23 -6.13 -1.79
CA ALA A 111 4.89 -4.83 -1.80
C ALA A 111 6.37 -4.99 -1.44
N ALA A 112 7.24 -4.52 -2.33
CA ALA A 112 8.65 -4.34 -2.06
C ALA A 112 8.86 -3.04 -1.30
N VAL A 113 9.61 -3.07 -0.20
CA VAL A 113 10.09 -1.87 0.49
C VAL A 113 11.54 -1.68 0.13
N ILE A 114 11.82 -0.61 -0.59
CA ILE A 114 13.15 -0.27 -1.11
C ILE A 114 13.66 0.95 -0.35
N ASP A 115 14.85 0.82 0.23
CA ASP A 115 15.45 1.92 0.99
C ASP A 115 16.06 2.99 0.08
N ALA A 116 16.38 4.12 0.65
CA ALA A 116 16.89 5.32 -0.04
C ALA A 116 18.25 5.11 -0.73
N ASP A 117 19.00 4.07 -0.37
CA ASP A 117 20.23 3.67 -1.07
C ASP A 117 20.00 2.73 -2.26
N GLY A 118 18.74 2.33 -2.49
CA GLY A 118 18.32 1.39 -3.51
C GLY A 118 18.34 -0.07 -3.06
N SER A 119 18.71 -0.37 -1.83
CA SER A 119 18.66 -1.73 -1.30
C SER A 119 17.20 -2.18 -1.06
N LEU A 120 16.94 -3.46 -1.26
CA LEU A 120 15.65 -4.05 -0.90
C LEU A 120 15.65 -4.29 0.63
N ALA A 121 14.94 -3.46 1.38
CA ALA A 121 14.78 -3.62 2.83
C ALA A 121 13.95 -4.89 3.17
N GLY A 122 13.04 -5.28 2.29
CA GLY A 122 12.28 -6.50 2.38
C GLY A 122 10.97 -6.44 1.62
N ILE A 123 10.11 -7.46 1.84
CA ILE A 123 8.82 -7.57 1.16
C ILE A 123 7.70 -7.90 2.15
N TYR A 124 6.51 -7.41 1.84
CA TYR A 124 5.25 -7.81 2.47
C TYR A 124 4.35 -8.48 1.45
N ARG A 125 3.79 -9.65 1.77
CA ARG A 125 2.77 -10.33 0.97
C ARG A 125 1.42 -10.15 1.63
N LYS A 126 0.43 -9.65 0.90
CA LYS A 126 -0.95 -9.43 1.36
C LYS A 126 -1.50 -10.68 2.05
N ASN A 127 -1.86 -10.55 3.32
CA ASN A 127 -2.33 -11.70 4.11
C ASN A 127 -3.80 -12.02 3.84
N HIS A 128 -4.65 -11.01 3.72
CA HIS A 128 -6.09 -11.20 3.52
C HIS A 128 -6.45 -10.96 2.06
N ILE A 129 -6.92 -11.99 1.39
CA ILE A 129 -7.25 -11.96 -0.03
C ILE A 129 -8.76 -11.93 -0.19
N PRO A 130 -9.35 -10.83 -0.73
CA PRO A 130 -10.79 -10.73 -0.96
C PRO A 130 -11.26 -11.67 -2.07
N HIS A 131 -12.54 -12.06 -1.99
CA HIS A 131 -13.24 -12.73 -3.07
C HIS A 131 -14.73 -12.40 -2.97
N CYS A 132 -15.11 -11.25 -3.53
CA CYS A 132 -16.48 -10.76 -3.42
C CYS A 132 -16.91 -9.96 -4.65
N ALA A 133 -18.23 -9.93 -4.87
CA ALA A 133 -18.84 -9.06 -5.87
C ALA A 133 -18.58 -7.57 -5.54
N PRO A 134 -18.57 -6.70 -6.52
CA PRO A 134 -18.93 -6.94 -7.94
C PRO A 134 -17.76 -7.40 -8.83
N GLY A 135 -16.52 -7.54 -8.32
CA GLY A 135 -15.37 -7.87 -9.14
C GLY A 135 -14.04 -7.88 -8.36
N PHE A 136 -14.06 -8.31 -7.10
CA PHE A 136 -12.83 -8.46 -6.31
C PHE A 136 -12.44 -9.94 -6.21
N TRP A 137 -12.10 -10.54 -7.39
CA TRP A 137 -11.83 -11.97 -7.52
C TRP A 137 -10.37 -12.33 -7.25
N GLU A 138 -9.76 -11.72 -6.25
CA GLU A 138 -8.32 -11.85 -5.98
C GLU A 138 -7.88 -13.28 -5.63
N LYS A 139 -8.76 -14.10 -5.02
CA LYS A 139 -8.43 -15.51 -4.72
C LYS A 139 -8.19 -16.38 -5.96
N PHE A 140 -8.61 -15.92 -7.15
CA PHE A 140 -8.28 -16.57 -8.42
C PHE A 140 -6.79 -16.43 -8.74
N TYR A 141 -6.18 -15.33 -8.31
CA TYR A 141 -4.79 -14.97 -8.65
C TYR A 141 -3.80 -15.21 -7.52
N PHE A 142 -4.15 -14.89 -6.28
CA PHE A 142 -3.18 -14.77 -5.19
C PHE A 142 -3.38 -15.80 -4.09
N LYS A 143 -2.26 -16.36 -3.64
CA LYS A 143 -2.19 -17.03 -2.34
C LYS A 143 -2.20 -15.99 -1.21
N PRO A 144 -2.77 -16.31 -0.03
CA PRO A 144 -2.54 -15.55 1.19
C PRO A 144 -1.05 -15.43 1.50
N GLY A 145 -0.66 -14.29 2.02
CA GLY A 145 0.71 -14.02 2.45
C GLY A 145 1.22 -15.02 3.50
N ASN A 146 2.51 -15.26 3.50
CA ASN A 146 3.17 -16.24 4.36
C ASN A 146 4.41 -15.66 5.10
N LEU A 147 4.52 -14.35 5.15
CA LEU A 147 5.66 -13.63 5.77
C LEU A 147 5.26 -12.92 7.08
N GLY A 148 4.01 -13.09 7.54
CA GLY A 148 3.48 -12.35 8.67
C GLY A 148 3.39 -10.85 8.40
N TYR A 149 3.72 -10.04 9.41
CA TYR A 149 3.61 -8.59 9.39
C TYR A 149 4.97 -7.93 9.69
N PRO A 150 5.95 -8.05 8.78
CA PRO A 150 7.26 -7.47 8.98
C PRO A 150 7.22 -5.94 9.00
N VAL A 151 8.15 -5.36 9.75
CA VAL A 151 8.41 -3.92 9.75
C VAL A 151 9.85 -3.71 9.33
N PHE A 152 10.05 -2.82 8.37
CA PHE A 152 11.32 -2.62 7.70
C PHE A 152 12.00 -1.34 8.22
N GLN A 153 13.22 -1.49 8.71
CA GLN A 153 14.05 -0.34 9.04
C GLN A 153 14.50 0.30 7.74
N THR A 154 14.21 1.57 7.56
CA THR A 154 14.67 2.36 6.42
C THR A 154 15.41 3.61 6.90
N ARG A 155 16.01 4.34 5.97
CA ARG A 155 16.77 5.56 6.27
C ARG A 155 15.94 6.59 7.06
N TYR A 156 14.63 6.69 6.80
CA TYR A 156 13.83 7.78 7.37
C TYR A 156 12.86 7.33 8.47
N ALA A 157 12.35 6.11 8.40
CA ALA A 157 11.41 5.59 9.39
C ALA A 157 11.32 4.06 9.35
N LYS A 158 10.67 3.47 10.35
CA LYS A 158 10.26 2.06 10.37
C LYS A 158 8.93 1.91 9.63
N VAL A 159 8.98 1.22 8.50
CA VAL A 159 7.86 1.08 7.56
C VAL A 159 7.16 -0.25 7.73
N GLY A 160 5.86 -0.20 8.00
CA GLY A 160 4.94 -1.33 7.81
C GLY A 160 4.18 -1.19 6.49
N VAL A 161 3.73 -2.31 5.93
CA VAL A 161 2.85 -2.34 4.77
C VAL A 161 1.63 -3.18 5.09
N TYR A 162 0.44 -2.72 4.66
CA TYR A 162 -0.84 -3.37 4.90
C TYR A 162 -1.72 -3.15 3.69
N ILE A 163 -1.83 -4.16 2.78
CA ILE A 163 -2.35 -3.94 1.42
C ILE A 163 -3.88 -4.01 1.40
N CYS A 164 -4.53 -2.94 0.96
CA CYS A 164 -5.94 -2.85 0.56
C CYS A 164 -6.91 -3.51 1.57
N TYR A 165 -7.41 -4.70 1.27
CA TYR A 165 -8.37 -5.47 2.07
C TYR A 165 -7.85 -5.80 3.47
N ASP A 166 -6.54 -5.87 3.68
CA ASP A 166 -5.95 -6.06 5.01
C ASP A 166 -6.47 -5.05 6.02
N ARG A 167 -6.79 -3.80 5.59
CA ARG A 167 -7.27 -2.73 6.49
C ARG A 167 -8.51 -3.08 7.30
N HIS A 168 -9.32 -4.05 6.84
CA HIS A 168 -10.52 -4.51 7.55
C HIS A 168 -10.20 -5.36 8.77
N PHE A 169 -8.94 -5.77 8.95
CA PHE A 169 -8.50 -6.68 10.01
C PHE A 169 -7.61 -5.95 11.04
N PRO A 170 -8.15 -5.56 12.20
CA PRO A 170 -7.39 -4.80 13.20
C PRO A 170 -6.21 -5.57 13.79
N ASP A 171 -6.23 -6.90 13.73
CA ASP A 171 -5.20 -7.78 14.28
C ASP A 171 -3.84 -7.56 13.62
N GLY A 172 -3.79 -7.56 12.30
CA GLY A 172 -2.55 -7.31 11.55
C GLY A 172 -2.03 -5.88 11.76
N ALA A 173 -2.94 -4.90 11.81
CA ALA A 173 -2.59 -3.52 12.13
C ALA A 173 -1.94 -3.41 13.52
N ARG A 174 -2.47 -4.16 14.52
CA ARG A 174 -1.88 -4.26 15.86
C ARG A 174 -0.51 -4.91 15.84
N ILE A 175 -0.32 -5.99 15.07
CA ILE A 175 0.98 -6.66 14.97
C ILE A 175 2.04 -5.73 14.36
N LEU A 176 1.69 -4.97 13.31
CA LEU A 176 2.59 -3.95 12.75
C LEU A 176 3.00 -2.92 13.81
N GLY A 177 2.07 -2.44 14.64
CA GLY A 177 2.36 -1.55 15.75
C GLY A 177 3.29 -2.17 16.80
N LEU A 178 3.06 -3.44 17.17
CA LEU A 178 3.91 -4.19 18.11
C LEU A 178 5.31 -4.42 17.56
N ASN A 179 5.45 -4.62 16.25
CA ASN A 179 6.73 -4.74 15.57
C ASN A 179 7.43 -3.38 15.38
N GLY A 180 6.80 -2.29 15.86
CA GLY A 180 7.42 -0.97 15.94
C GLY A 180 7.26 -0.12 14.68
N ALA A 181 6.26 -0.36 13.85
CA ALA A 181 5.96 0.52 12.74
C ALA A 181 5.77 1.97 13.20
N GLU A 182 6.38 2.90 12.50
CA GLU A 182 6.21 4.34 12.69
C GLU A 182 5.26 4.91 11.64
N ILE A 183 5.27 4.32 10.45
CA ILE A 183 4.29 4.56 9.39
C ILE A 183 3.86 3.23 8.78
N VAL A 184 2.56 3.11 8.49
CA VAL A 184 1.99 1.99 7.74
C VAL A 184 1.46 2.53 6.42
N PHE A 185 2.01 2.03 5.30
CA PHE A 185 1.44 2.31 3.99
C PHE A 185 0.38 1.28 3.63
N ASN A 186 -0.75 1.77 3.11
CA ASN A 186 -1.84 0.93 2.61
C ASN A 186 -2.09 1.18 1.13
N PRO A 187 -1.31 0.55 0.24
CA PRO A 187 -1.61 0.52 -1.20
C PRO A 187 -2.95 -0.16 -1.45
N SER A 188 -3.84 0.48 -2.21
CA SER A 188 -5.21 0.00 -2.40
C SER A 188 -5.73 0.17 -3.82
N ALA A 189 -6.79 -0.61 -4.12
CA ALA A 189 -7.64 -0.51 -5.28
C ALA A 189 -9.09 -0.71 -4.82
N THR A 190 -9.77 0.37 -4.41
CA THR A 190 -11.10 0.31 -3.81
C THR A 190 -12.06 1.31 -4.48
N VAL A 191 -13.30 0.87 -4.69
CA VAL A 191 -14.33 1.57 -5.48
C VAL A 191 -15.43 2.17 -4.61
N LYS A 192 -16.18 3.12 -5.18
CA LYS A 192 -17.36 3.74 -4.56
C LYS A 192 -18.41 2.70 -4.16
N GLY A 193 -19.16 3.04 -3.14
CA GLY A 193 -20.33 2.28 -2.67
C GLY A 193 -19.96 1.28 -1.57
N LEU A 194 -19.29 0.19 -1.90
CA LEU A 194 -19.12 -0.96 -0.99
C LEU A 194 -18.39 -0.61 0.32
N SER A 195 -17.26 0.06 0.23
CA SER A 195 -16.39 0.30 1.41
C SER A 195 -15.85 1.73 1.50
N GLU A 196 -16.40 2.67 0.75
CA GLU A 196 -15.92 4.05 0.72
C GLU A 196 -15.96 4.72 2.09
N TYR A 197 -17.03 4.50 2.87
CA TYR A 197 -17.15 5.06 4.22
C TYR A 197 -16.10 4.48 5.19
N LEU A 198 -15.68 3.23 4.98
CA LEU A 198 -14.65 2.56 5.79
C LEU A 198 -13.25 3.14 5.54
N TRP A 199 -13.02 3.72 4.36
CA TRP A 199 -11.73 4.28 3.95
C TRP A 199 -11.20 5.33 4.94
N LYS A 200 -12.10 6.19 5.45
CA LYS A 200 -11.78 7.24 6.41
C LYS A 200 -12.10 6.86 7.87
N LEU A 201 -12.56 5.64 8.11
CA LEU A 201 -12.90 5.14 9.45
C LEU A 201 -11.82 4.19 9.97
N GLU A 202 -11.55 3.12 9.25
CA GLU A 202 -10.74 2.00 9.75
C GLU A 202 -9.27 2.37 9.95
N GLN A 203 -8.65 2.98 8.97
CA GLN A 203 -7.21 3.27 9.03
C GLN A 203 -6.86 4.39 10.01
N PRO A 204 -7.63 5.49 10.16
CA PRO A 204 -7.47 6.41 11.28
C PRO A 204 -7.66 5.74 12.65
N ALA A 205 -8.62 4.81 12.78
CA ALA A 205 -8.78 4.03 14.00
C ALA A 205 -7.53 3.17 14.28
N HIS A 206 -6.93 2.56 13.24
CA HIS A 206 -5.66 1.84 13.38
C HIS A 206 -4.51 2.76 13.77
N ALA A 207 -4.44 3.96 13.17
CA ALA A 207 -3.43 4.96 13.52
C ALA A 207 -3.51 5.34 15.01
N VAL A 208 -4.70 5.61 15.51
CA VAL A 208 -4.93 5.92 16.93
C VAL A 208 -4.57 4.75 17.83
N ALA A 209 -5.12 3.56 17.52
CA ALA A 209 -4.95 2.38 18.37
C ALA A 209 -3.50 1.91 18.47
N ASN A 210 -2.69 2.16 17.42
CA ASN A 210 -1.30 1.72 17.34
C ASN A 210 -0.29 2.89 17.37
N GLN A 211 -0.77 4.13 17.43
CA GLN A 211 0.06 5.33 17.59
C GLN A 211 1.18 5.40 16.54
N TYR A 212 0.80 5.22 15.26
CA TYR A 212 1.65 5.36 14.09
C TYR A 212 0.97 6.22 13.02
N PHE A 213 1.74 6.69 12.03
CA PHE A 213 1.18 7.34 10.86
C PHE A 213 0.60 6.32 9.88
N VAL A 214 -0.41 6.71 9.10
CA VAL A 214 -0.89 5.93 7.96
C VAL A 214 -0.80 6.75 6.69
N GLY A 215 -0.29 6.13 5.61
CA GLY A 215 -0.33 6.64 4.26
C GLY A 215 -1.14 5.68 3.37
N ALA A 216 -2.36 6.06 3.02
CA ALA A 216 -3.28 5.24 2.24
C ALA A 216 -3.38 5.74 0.80
N SER A 217 -2.92 4.93 -0.17
CA SER A 217 -2.99 5.26 -1.59
C SER A 217 -4.05 4.42 -2.31
N ASN A 218 -4.87 5.07 -3.13
CA ASN A 218 -5.92 4.43 -3.91
C ASN A 218 -5.77 4.75 -5.40
N ARG A 219 -6.40 3.94 -6.24
CA ARG A 219 -6.62 4.24 -7.66
C ARG A 219 -7.69 5.31 -7.83
N VAL A 220 -7.81 5.85 -9.05
CA VAL A 220 -8.86 6.81 -9.41
C VAL A 220 -9.43 6.49 -10.79
N GLY A 221 -10.73 6.78 -10.99
CA GLY A 221 -11.43 6.65 -12.27
C GLY A 221 -12.04 5.28 -12.53
N ILE A 222 -12.45 5.05 -13.77
CA ILE A 222 -13.13 3.84 -14.20
C ILE A 222 -12.19 3.04 -15.11
N GLU A 223 -12.09 1.74 -14.88
CA GLU A 223 -11.31 0.82 -15.70
C GLU A 223 -12.24 -0.07 -16.53
N ALA A 224 -12.64 0.40 -17.71
CA ALA A 224 -13.40 -0.38 -18.67
C ALA A 224 -12.54 -1.53 -19.26
N PRO A 225 -13.12 -2.67 -19.66
CA PRO A 225 -14.55 -2.92 -19.80
C PRO A 225 -15.26 -3.40 -18.53
N TRP A 226 -14.53 -3.55 -17.42
CA TRP A 226 -15.10 -4.12 -16.20
C TRP A 226 -16.07 -3.16 -15.50
N LYS A 227 -17.11 -3.75 -14.90
CA LYS A 227 -18.17 -3.00 -14.23
C LYS A 227 -18.06 -3.10 -12.69
N ILE A 228 -16.83 -3.02 -12.17
CA ILE A 228 -16.62 -3.10 -10.72
C ILE A 228 -16.94 -1.81 -9.98
N GLY A 229 -17.07 -0.69 -10.68
CA GLY A 229 -17.33 0.62 -10.13
C GLY A 229 -16.22 1.63 -10.45
N GLU A 230 -16.31 2.80 -9.85
CA GLU A 230 -15.35 3.89 -9.97
C GLU A 230 -14.40 3.88 -8.78
N PHE A 231 -13.10 3.83 -9.02
CA PHE A 231 -12.09 4.06 -8.00
C PHE A 231 -12.14 5.52 -7.57
N TYR A 232 -12.36 5.77 -6.30
CA TYR A 232 -12.69 7.12 -5.81
C TYR A 232 -11.48 7.98 -5.44
N GLY A 233 -10.24 7.51 -5.65
CA GLY A 233 -9.06 8.24 -5.25
C GLY A 233 -9.01 8.52 -3.76
N GLN A 234 -8.99 9.79 -3.38
CA GLN A 234 -8.96 10.24 -1.99
C GLN A 234 -7.84 9.59 -1.16
N SER A 235 -6.67 9.38 -1.78
CA SER A 235 -5.47 8.96 -1.06
C SER A 235 -5.13 9.97 0.02
N TYR A 236 -4.66 9.51 1.18
CA TYR A 236 -4.44 10.42 2.31
C TYR A 236 -3.34 9.99 3.26
N PHE A 237 -2.88 10.95 4.06
CA PHE A 237 -2.11 10.71 5.27
C PHE A 237 -2.95 11.04 6.51
N CYS A 238 -2.82 10.23 7.56
CA CYS A 238 -3.30 10.60 8.88
C CYS A 238 -2.22 10.39 9.95
N ASP A 239 -2.33 11.17 11.01
CA ASP A 239 -1.38 11.18 12.14
C ASP A 239 -1.73 10.13 13.21
N PRO A 240 -0.87 9.93 14.23
CA PRO A 240 -1.12 9.00 15.33
C PRO A 240 -2.33 9.32 16.22
N ARG A 241 -2.99 10.45 15.99
CA ARG A 241 -4.27 10.85 16.63
C ARG A 241 -5.47 10.61 15.72
N GLY A 242 -5.25 10.06 14.51
CA GLY A 242 -6.29 9.79 13.53
C GLY A 242 -6.73 11.03 12.72
N GLN A 243 -6.02 12.14 12.85
CA GLN A 243 -6.36 13.36 12.12
C GLN A 243 -5.85 13.28 10.68
N MET A 244 -6.72 13.64 9.74
CA MET A 244 -6.36 13.72 8.32
C MET A 244 -5.45 14.92 8.08
N LEU A 245 -4.20 14.66 7.68
CA LEU A 245 -3.21 15.71 7.40
C LEU A 245 -3.32 16.23 5.97
N LYS A 246 -3.58 15.33 5.02
CA LYS A 246 -3.73 15.65 3.61
C LYS A 246 -4.60 14.60 2.94
N VAL A 247 -5.54 15.05 2.11
CA VAL A 247 -6.41 14.19 1.29
C VAL A 247 -6.27 14.60 -0.18
N GLY A 248 -6.07 13.61 -1.04
CA GLY A 248 -6.01 13.79 -2.50
C GLY A 248 -7.39 13.99 -3.13
N PRO A 249 -7.41 14.38 -4.41
CA PRO A 249 -8.65 14.53 -5.16
C PRO A 249 -9.35 13.17 -5.36
N HIS A 250 -10.64 13.21 -5.69
CA HIS A 250 -11.44 12.01 -5.93
C HIS A 250 -11.55 11.63 -7.42
N ASP A 251 -11.10 12.48 -8.34
CA ASP A 251 -11.43 12.40 -9.77
C ASP A 251 -10.22 12.42 -10.72
N LYS A 252 -9.00 12.59 -10.19
CA LYS A 252 -7.82 12.74 -11.03
C LYS A 252 -6.55 12.19 -10.41
N ASP A 253 -5.55 12.01 -11.26
CA ASP A 253 -4.19 11.68 -10.87
C ASP A 253 -3.61 12.73 -9.92
N ALA A 254 -2.88 12.28 -8.92
CA ALA A 254 -2.26 13.17 -7.94
C ALA A 254 -1.02 12.55 -7.28
N ILE A 255 -0.13 13.41 -6.85
CA ILE A 255 0.90 13.11 -5.85
C ILE A 255 0.45 13.81 -4.57
N VAL A 256 -0.05 13.03 -3.61
CA VAL A 256 -0.49 13.55 -2.30
C VAL A 256 0.73 13.64 -1.41
N ILE A 257 1.08 14.84 -0.95
CA ILE A 257 2.32 15.08 -0.18
C ILE A 257 1.96 15.68 1.18
N ALA A 258 2.60 15.16 2.23
CA ALA A 258 2.51 15.70 3.58
C ALA A 258 3.89 15.64 4.27
N ASP A 259 4.16 16.62 5.11
CA ASP A 259 5.28 16.59 6.03
C ASP A 259 4.81 15.92 7.33
N LEU A 260 5.45 14.81 7.70
CA LEU A 260 5.10 14.00 8.87
C LEU A 260 6.14 14.22 9.96
N ASP A 261 5.69 14.73 11.10
CA ASP A 261 6.54 14.90 12.29
C ASP A 261 6.52 13.62 13.14
N PHE A 262 7.50 12.77 12.96
CA PHE A 262 7.59 11.49 13.67
C PHE A 262 7.80 11.61 15.18
N ASP A 263 8.17 12.79 15.71
CA ASP A 263 8.27 13.01 17.14
C ASP A 263 6.87 12.97 17.81
N GLN A 264 5.79 13.24 17.06
CA GLN A 264 4.42 13.12 17.55
C GLN A 264 4.09 11.68 18.05
N ILE A 265 4.73 10.64 17.51
CA ILE A 265 4.58 9.26 17.99
C ILE A 265 4.94 9.17 19.46
N LEU A 266 6.10 9.74 19.83
CA LEU A 266 6.55 9.72 21.21
C LEU A 266 5.65 10.58 22.11
N GLU A 267 5.21 11.73 21.64
CA GLU A 267 4.30 12.61 22.37
C GLU A 267 2.97 11.91 22.68
N VAL A 268 2.36 11.27 21.67
CA VAL A 268 1.09 10.54 21.86
C VAL A 268 1.27 9.36 22.83
N ARG A 269 2.40 8.63 22.73
CA ARG A 269 2.70 7.50 23.62
C ARG A 269 2.96 7.92 25.06
N LYS A 270 3.43 9.14 25.29
CA LYS A 270 3.56 9.68 26.66
C LYS A 270 2.21 9.98 27.31
N VAL A 271 1.21 10.39 26.51
CA VAL A 271 -0.14 10.69 26.99
C VAL A 271 -0.97 9.41 27.18
N TRP A 272 -0.98 8.57 26.15
CA TRP A 272 -1.74 7.32 26.09
C TRP A 272 -0.81 6.12 25.97
N GLN A 273 -0.66 5.35 27.02
CA GLN A 273 0.30 4.24 27.09
C GLN A 273 -0.34 2.92 26.63
N PHE A 274 -1.02 2.92 25.49
CA PHE A 274 -1.80 1.79 24.98
C PHE A 274 -0.99 0.49 24.89
N PHE A 275 0.30 0.55 24.54
CA PHE A 275 1.14 -0.66 24.48
C PHE A 275 1.48 -1.24 25.85
N ARG A 276 1.69 -0.39 26.87
CA ARG A 276 1.93 -0.82 28.27
C ARG A 276 0.68 -1.46 28.87
N ASP A 277 -0.49 -0.87 28.57
CA ASP A 277 -1.75 -1.22 29.22
C ASP A 277 -2.49 -2.39 28.55
N ARG A 278 -1.85 -3.01 27.51
CA ARG A 278 -2.36 -4.24 26.89
C ARG A 278 -2.41 -5.39 27.87
N ARG A 279 -3.38 -6.25 27.68
CA ARG A 279 -3.61 -7.46 28.49
C ARG A 279 -3.53 -8.74 27.62
N PRO A 280 -2.32 -9.06 27.06
CA PRO A 280 -2.16 -10.18 26.11
C PRO A 280 -2.67 -11.52 26.65
N GLU A 281 -2.60 -11.71 27.97
CA GLU A 281 -3.07 -12.90 28.66
C GLU A 281 -4.59 -13.12 28.56
N THR A 282 -5.33 -12.09 28.13
CA THR A 282 -6.79 -12.17 27.92
C THR A 282 -7.18 -12.35 26.45
N TYR A 283 -6.21 -12.38 25.51
CA TYR A 283 -6.47 -12.37 24.06
C TYR A 283 -6.34 -13.75 23.40
N GLY A 284 -6.29 -14.82 24.18
CA GLY A 284 -6.09 -16.17 23.63
C GLY A 284 -7.10 -16.60 22.58
N GLU A 285 -8.35 -16.13 22.68
CA GLU A 285 -9.41 -16.42 21.72
C GLU A 285 -9.16 -15.85 20.32
N LEU A 286 -8.37 -14.76 20.19
CA LEU A 286 -8.05 -14.16 18.87
C LEU A 286 -7.27 -15.11 17.96
N THR A 287 -6.61 -16.12 18.51
CA THR A 287 -5.81 -17.08 17.75
C THR A 287 -6.50 -18.41 17.53
N GLN A 288 -7.72 -18.56 18.05
CA GLN A 288 -8.51 -19.77 17.89
C GLN A 288 -9.30 -19.71 16.58
N MET A 289 -9.36 -20.84 15.88
CA MET A 289 -10.27 -20.97 14.76
C MET A 289 -11.71 -21.01 15.27
N LEU A 290 -12.60 -20.35 14.56
CA LEU A 290 -14.04 -20.50 14.83
C LEU A 290 -14.45 -21.96 14.60
N PRO A 291 -15.40 -22.49 15.39
CA PRO A 291 -15.89 -23.87 15.28
C PRO A 291 -16.55 -24.12 13.92
#